data_834737cca264e71c324c606913a013e5
#
_entry.id   834737cca264e71c324c606913a013e5
#
_cell.length_a   1.000
_cell.length_b   1.000
_cell.length_c   1.000
_cell.angle_alpha   90.00
_cell.angle_beta   90.00
_cell.angle_gamma   90.00
#
_symmetry.space_group_name_H-M   'P 1'
#
loop_
_entity.id
_entity.type
_entity.pdbx_description
1 polymer ?
#
loop_
_entity_poly.entity_id
_entity_poly.type
_entity_poly.pdbx_seq_one_letter_code
_entity_poly.pdbx_strand_id
1 'polypeptide(L)'
;MASKLNYITIDLILLTTLCMCSCTKYNYVDGGTANGIHNCSMWEYFESHLTDWDSTMIMIEHAGLKPIFEGKGGYDQISFFGVTSLSIVHFILDHNQELDDLKDYYGEEVDESEYWHRVTDIPAETCARILKDLIITKRLMLEEVPEGYRTQEGLTNEESGGMVVPTLGRSLFIWTYWEDYGGVEKAGAHQLWIANQGNGNTDWRVASTNIQTNNGVVHALGYDLQLINF
;
A
#
# COMPACT_ATOMS: atom_id res chain seq x y z
N MET A 1 40.65 -46.99 -34.06
CA MET A 1 39.64 -46.83 -32.97
C MET A 1 40.09 -45.84 -31.88
N ALA A 2 41.33 -45.81 -31.45
CA ALA A 2 41.80 -44.91 -30.41
C ALA A 2 41.66 -43.41 -30.71
N SER A 3 41.85 -42.98 -31.94
CA SER A 3 41.70 -41.55 -32.30
C SER A 3 40.30 -41.00 -32.14
N LYS A 4 39.24 -41.74 -32.49
CA LYS A 4 37.86 -41.33 -32.35
C LYS A 4 37.43 -41.23 -30.88
N LEU A 5 37.96 -42.09 -30.01
CA LEU A 5 37.68 -42.05 -28.58
C LEU A 5 38.29 -40.82 -27.93
N ASN A 6 39.48 -40.39 -28.38
CA ASN A 6 40.11 -39.16 -27.89
C ASN A 6 39.33 -37.89 -28.27
N TYR A 7 38.74 -37.82 -29.44
CA TYR A 7 37.90 -36.68 -29.83
C TYR A 7 36.61 -36.57 -28.99
N ILE A 8 35.93 -37.70 -28.76
CA ILE A 8 34.71 -37.73 -27.93
C ILE A 8 35.02 -37.32 -26.49
N THR A 9 36.15 -37.72 -25.92
CA THR A 9 36.55 -37.31 -24.57
C THR A 9 36.89 -35.81 -24.50
N ILE A 10 37.53 -35.27 -25.55
CA ILE A 10 37.86 -33.84 -25.63
C ILE A 10 36.57 -32.98 -25.75
N ASP A 11 35.64 -33.42 -26.61
CA ASP A 11 34.35 -32.74 -26.79
C ASP A 11 33.51 -32.81 -25.52
N LEU A 12 33.52 -33.88 -24.77
CA LEU A 12 32.79 -34.02 -23.51
C LEU A 12 33.40 -33.12 -22.41
N ILE A 13 34.75 -33.01 -22.36
CA ILE A 13 35.43 -32.10 -21.43
C ILE A 13 35.16 -30.64 -21.80
N LEU A 14 35.15 -30.31 -23.08
CA LEU A 14 34.85 -28.96 -23.57
C LEU A 14 33.39 -28.56 -23.24
N LEU A 15 32.45 -29.49 -23.43
CA LEU A 15 31.03 -29.27 -23.11
C LEU A 15 30.82 -29.09 -21.60
N THR A 16 31.46 -29.89 -20.77
CA THR A 16 31.37 -29.74 -19.31
C THR A 16 32.01 -28.45 -18.82
N THR A 17 33.13 -28.00 -19.41
CA THR A 17 33.77 -26.72 -19.05
C THR A 17 32.90 -25.52 -19.48
N LEU A 18 32.20 -25.59 -20.63
CA LEU A 18 31.26 -24.56 -21.06
C LEU A 18 30.03 -24.48 -20.12
N CYS A 19 29.54 -25.61 -19.63
CA CYS A 19 28.43 -25.64 -18.67
C CYS A 19 28.82 -25.05 -17.30
N MET A 20 30.07 -25.16 -16.90
CA MET A 20 30.53 -24.59 -15.63
C MET A 20 30.76 -23.07 -15.68
N CYS A 21 30.89 -22.48 -16.87
CA CYS A 21 31.00 -21.02 -17.05
C CYS A 21 29.65 -20.32 -17.23
N SER A 22 28.55 -21.05 -17.32
CA SER A 22 27.20 -20.52 -17.44
C SER A 22 26.61 -20.36 -16.03
N CYS A 23 26.42 -19.13 -15.61
CA CYS A 23 25.71 -18.69 -14.42
C CYS A 23 26.55 -18.50 -13.16
N THR A 24 27.18 -17.33 -13.08
CA THR A 24 27.46 -16.70 -11.77
C THR A 24 27.46 -15.18 -11.82
N LYS A 25 26.67 -14.56 -12.68
CA LYS A 25 26.23 -13.21 -12.38
C LYS A 25 24.79 -13.30 -11.91
N TYR A 26 24.62 -13.58 -10.62
CA TYR A 26 23.44 -13.07 -9.95
C TYR A 26 23.46 -11.56 -10.22
N ASN A 27 22.45 -11.04 -10.88
CA ASN A 27 22.16 -9.62 -10.85
C ASN A 27 21.71 -9.29 -9.42
N TYR A 28 22.62 -9.39 -8.47
CA TYR A 28 22.42 -8.88 -7.13
C TYR A 28 22.54 -7.37 -7.25
N VAL A 29 21.41 -6.74 -7.39
CA VAL A 29 21.29 -5.31 -7.17
C VAL A 29 21.28 -5.17 -5.65
N ASP A 30 22.36 -4.69 -5.07
CA ASP A 30 22.35 -4.26 -3.69
C ASP A 30 21.43 -3.03 -3.60
N GLY A 31 20.17 -3.28 -3.23
CA GLY A 31 19.16 -2.24 -3.04
C GLY A 31 19.45 -1.37 -1.80
N GLY A 32 20.55 -1.60 -1.12
CA GLY A 32 20.85 -0.97 0.17
C GLY A 32 19.99 -1.52 1.30
N THR A 33 20.18 -0.99 2.49
CA THR A 33 19.32 -1.25 3.64
C THR A 33 18.16 -0.26 3.60
N ALA A 34 16.92 -0.76 3.62
CA ALA A 34 15.75 0.10 3.73
C ALA A 34 15.88 0.97 5.01
N ASN A 35 15.86 2.27 4.85
CA ASN A 35 15.86 3.20 5.97
C ASN A 35 14.42 3.66 6.24
N GLY A 36 13.86 3.20 7.34
CA GLY A 36 12.53 3.61 7.76
C GLY A 36 12.48 4.96 8.50
N ILE A 37 13.61 5.63 8.73
CA ILE A 37 13.68 6.89 9.49
C ILE A 37 14.09 8.03 8.58
N HIS A 38 13.22 9.02 8.44
CA HIS A 38 13.41 10.20 7.61
C HIS A 38 13.37 11.46 8.49
N ASN A 39 14.47 12.24 8.49
CA ASN A 39 14.59 13.47 9.27
C ASN A 39 13.95 14.67 8.52
N CYS A 40 12.72 14.50 8.08
CA CYS A 40 11.94 15.49 7.35
C CYS A 40 10.46 15.37 7.74
N SER A 41 9.63 16.33 7.35
CA SER A 41 8.19 16.22 7.49
C SER A 41 7.63 15.12 6.59
N MET A 42 6.41 14.67 6.86
CA MET A 42 5.72 13.69 6.01
C MET A 42 5.53 14.23 4.59
N TRP A 43 5.27 15.54 4.46
CA TRP A 43 5.14 16.20 3.17
C TRP A 43 6.46 16.14 2.37
N GLU A 44 7.59 16.54 2.98
CA GLU A 44 8.92 16.45 2.35
C GLU A 44 9.34 15.02 2.00
N TYR A 45 8.91 14.05 2.81
CA TYR A 45 9.08 12.64 2.47
C TYR A 45 8.36 12.28 1.17
N PHE A 46 7.11 12.72 1.00
CA PHE A 46 6.36 12.49 -0.25
C PHE A 46 7.01 13.19 -1.44
N GLU A 47 7.47 14.43 -1.29
CA GLU A 47 8.19 15.16 -2.33
C GLU A 47 9.46 14.42 -2.81
N SER A 48 10.11 13.70 -1.91
CA SER A 48 11.31 12.91 -2.25
C SER A 48 11.02 11.53 -2.87
N HIS A 49 9.76 11.10 -2.89
CA HIS A 49 9.31 9.79 -3.36
C HIS A 49 8.09 9.90 -4.30
N LEU A 50 8.18 10.77 -5.30
CA LEU A 50 7.07 11.13 -6.20
C LEU A 50 6.47 9.94 -6.94
N THR A 51 7.26 8.92 -7.27
CA THR A 51 6.75 7.72 -7.94
C THR A 51 5.57 7.09 -7.17
N ASP A 52 5.65 7.09 -5.86
CA ASP A 52 4.63 6.47 -5.01
C ASP A 52 3.56 7.47 -4.53
N TRP A 53 3.89 8.77 -4.46
CA TRP A 53 3.09 9.76 -3.72
C TRP A 53 2.63 10.97 -4.52
N ASP A 54 2.94 11.10 -5.82
CA ASP A 54 2.58 12.27 -6.63
C ASP A 54 1.07 12.54 -6.63
N SER A 55 0.25 11.55 -7.01
CA SER A 55 -1.21 11.68 -7.02
C SER A 55 -1.79 11.87 -5.61
N THR A 56 -1.15 11.26 -4.60
CA THR A 56 -1.53 11.44 -3.19
C THR A 56 -1.31 12.87 -2.74
N MET A 57 -0.20 13.48 -3.12
CA MET A 57 0.09 14.89 -2.82
C MET A 57 -0.93 15.82 -3.46
N ILE A 58 -1.27 15.59 -4.73
CA ILE A 58 -2.31 16.35 -5.44
C ILE A 58 -3.66 16.20 -4.70
N MET A 59 -4.02 14.98 -4.30
CA MET A 59 -5.25 14.70 -3.54
C MET A 59 -5.26 15.42 -2.18
N ILE A 60 -4.14 15.42 -1.46
CA ILE A 60 -3.97 16.12 -0.17
C ILE A 60 -4.11 17.64 -0.34
N GLU A 61 -3.49 18.23 -1.36
CA GLU A 61 -3.60 19.67 -1.66
C GLU A 61 -5.03 20.04 -2.06
N HIS A 62 -5.65 19.26 -2.93
CA HIS A 62 -7.02 19.46 -3.39
C HIS A 62 -8.04 19.38 -2.24
N ALA A 63 -7.79 18.48 -1.26
CA ALA A 63 -8.57 18.34 -0.04
C ALA A 63 -8.30 19.45 1.01
N GLY A 64 -7.30 20.32 0.80
CA GLY A 64 -6.92 21.36 1.75
C GLY A 64 -6.25 20.83 3.02
N LEU A 65 -5.70 19.61 3.00
CA LEU A 65 -5.13 18.93 4.18
C LEU A 65 -3.61 19.04 4.29
N LYS A 66 -2.92 19.68 3.33
CA LYS A 66 -1.46 19.82 3.32
C LYS A 66 -0.84 20.28 4.65
N PRO A 67 -1.40 21.26 5.38
CA PRO A 67 -0.82 21.69 6.66
C PRO A 67 -0.66 20.57 7.69
N ILE A 68 -1.52 19.55 7.67
CA ILE A 68 -1.43 18.38 8.56
C ILE A 68 -0.15 17.59 8.26
N PHE A 69 0.13 17.36 6.98
CA PHE A 69 1.30 16.60 6.52
C PHE A 69 2.61 17.38 6.63
N GLU A 70 2.54 18.70 6.67
CA GLU A 70 3.68 19.58 6.97
C GLU A 70 3.97 19.71 8.49
N GLY A 71 3.16 19.08 9.35
CA GLY A 71 3.27 19.25 10.81
C GLY A 71 2.74 20.58 11.34
N LYS A 72 1.90 21.27 10.56
CA LYS A 72 1.30 22.59 10.89
C LYS A 72 -0.21 22.47 11.20
N GLY A 73 -0.77 21.27 11.19
CA GLY A 73 -2.20 21.01 11.34
C GLY A 73 -2.72 21.03 12.79
N GLY A 74 -1.89 21.37 13.78
CA GLY A 74 -2.29 21.37 15.19
C GLY A 74 -2.19 20.02 15.90
N TYR A 75 -1.58 19.01 15.26
CA TYR A 75 -1.30 17.70 15.81
C TYR A 75 0.20 17.52 16.01
N ASP A 76 0.62 17.03 17.19
CA ASP A 76 2.04 16.78 17.45
C ASP A 76 2.60 15.65 16.59
N GLN A 77 1.82 14.59 16.44
CA GLN A 77 2.16 13.41 15.64
C GLN A 77 0.90 12.85 15.00
N ILE A 78 1.05 12.31 13.80
CA ILE A 78 -0.01 11.59 13.12
C ILE A 78 0.46 10.22 12.64
N SER A 79 -0.48 9.30 12.38
CA SER A 79 -0.25 8.12 11.57
C SER A 79 -1.13 8.21 10.34
N PHE A 80 -0.54 8.05 9.19
CA PHE A 80 -1.25 8.07 7.92
C PHE A 80 -1.19 6.69 7.24
N PHE A 81 -2.35 6.09 7.04
CA PHE A 81 -2.49 4.92 6.18
C PHE A 81 -2.56 5.40 4.73
N GLY A 82 -1.38 5.53 4.12
CA GLY A 82 -1.22 6.25 2.87
C GLY A 82 -1.73 5.48 1.65
N VAL A 83 -2.68 6.06 0.95
CA VAL A 83 -3.05 5.63 -0.40
C VAL A 83 -1.95 6.06 -1.37
N THR A 84 -1.46 5.12 -2.18
CA THR A 84 -0.40 5.41 -3.16
C THR A 84 -0.97 6.02 -4.44
N SER A 85 -0.12 6.60 -5.26
CA SER A 85 -0.50 7.16 -6.56
C SER A 85 -1.27 6.15 -7.42
N LEU A 86 -0.84 4.88 -7.42
CA LEU A 86 -1.49 3.83 -8.21
C LEU A 86 -2.90 3.51 -7.71
N SER A 87 -3.14 3.51 -6.39
CA SER A 87 -4.48 3.33 -5.83
C SER A 87 -5.45 4.45 -6.24
N ILE A 88 -4.94 5.68 -6.35
CA ILE A 88 -5.74 6.84 -6.80
C ILE A 88 -6.05 6.73 -8.29
N VAL A 89 -5.10 6.27 -9.10
CA VAL A 89 -5.36 5.99 -10.53
C VAL A 89 -6.44 4.90 -10.68
N HIS A 90 -6.36 3.83 -9.92
CA HIS A 90 -7.41 2.79 -9.92
C HIS A 90 -8.76 3.37 -9.51
N PHE A 91 -8.81 4.22 -8.51
CA PHE A 91 -10.06 4.86 -8.07
C PHE A 91 -10.73 5.68 -9.18
N ILE A 92 -9.94 6.44 -9.96
CA ILE A 92 -10.43 7.17 -11.12
C ILE A 92 -10.97 6.19 -12.19
N LEU A 93 -10.23 5.12 -12.47
CA LEU A 93 -10.63 4.12 -13.46
C LEU A 93 -11.88 3.36 -13.04
N ASP A 94 -11.98 2.96 -11.76
CA ASP A 94 -13.14 2.26 -11.21
C ASP A 94 -14.40 3.14 -11.29
N HIS A 95 -14.29 4.43 -10.93
CA HIS A 95 -15.38 5.38 -11.07
C HIS A 95 -15.86 5.52 -12.53
N ASN A 96 -14.92 5.69 -13.46
CA ASN A 96 -15.28 5.81 -14.87
C ASN A 96 -15.89 4.52 -15.43
N GLN A 97 -15.40 3.35 -14.96
CA GLN A 97 -15.99 2.06 -15.34
C GLN A 97 -17.45 1.93 -14.83
N GLU A 98 -17.73 2.39 -13.61
CA GLU A 98 -19.13 2.40 -13.12
C GLU A 98 -20.03 3.27 -14.00
N LEU A 99 -19.55 4.43 -14.49
CA LEU A 99 -20.30 5.29 -15.41
C LEU A 99 -20.51 4.62 -16.78
N ASP A 100 -19.48 3.94 -17.30
CA ASP A 100 -19.60 3.15 -18.53
C ASP A 100 -20.61 2.02 -18.38
N ASP A 101 -20.63 1.33 -17.24
CA ASP A 101 -21.58 0.27 -16.95
C ASP A 101 -23.02 0.80 -16.85
N LEU A 102 -23.24 1.98 -16.26
CA LEU A 102 -24.55 2.67 -16.24
C LEU A 102 -25.04 2.97 -17.66
N LYS A 103 -24.16 3.49 -18.50
CA LYS A 103 -24.46 3.82 -19.88
C LYS A 103 -24.72 2.58 -20.75
N ASP A 104 -23.81 1.62 -20.72
CA ASP A 104 -23.81 0.51 -21.67
C ASP A 104 -24.77 -0.63 -21.27
N TYR A 105 -24.91 -0.89 -19.96
CA TYR A 105 -25.70 -2.01 -19.46
C TYR A 105 -27.11 -1.60 -19.04
N TYR A 106 -27.26 -0.42 -18.43
CA TYR A 106 -28.56 0.06 -17.96
C TYR A 106 -29.21 1.07 -18.91
N GLY A 107 -28.48 1.58 -19.91
CA GLY A 107 -28.99 2.54 -20.88
C GLY A 107 -29.23 3.92 -20.28
N GLU A 108 -28.53 4.26 -19.21
CA GLU A 108 -28.63 5.58 -18.57
C GLU A 108 -27.87 6.63 -19.38
N GLU A 109 -28.37 7.87 -19.39
CA GLU A 109 -27.63 9.00 -19.94
C GLU A 109 -26.62 9.50 -18.90
N VAL A 110 -25.32 9.41 -19.22
CA VAL A 110 -24.23 9.91 -18.38
C VAL A 110 -23.60 11.11 -19.04
N ASP A 111 -23.46 12.21 -18.29
CA ASP A 111 -22.82 13.43 -18.79
C ASP A 111 -21.30 13.22 -18.82
N GLU A 112 -20.66 13.70 -19.88
CA GLU A 112 -19.19 13.61 -20.04
C GLU A 112 -18.43 14.32 -18.90
N SER A 113 -19.05 15.32 -18.27
CA SER A 113 -18.48 16.02 -17.11
C SER A 113 -18.43 15.20 -15.82
N GLU A 114 -19.09 14.05 -15.77
CA GLU A 114 -19.04 13.13 -14.63
C GLU A 114 -17.79 12.26 -14.63
N TYR A 115 -17.13 12.08 -15.79
CA TYR A 115 -15.91 11.31 -15.91
C TYR A 115 -14.70 12.05 -15.31
N TRP A 116 -13.90 11.33 -14.56
CA TRP A 116 -12.66 11.85 -13.99
C TRP A 116 -11.46 11.50 -14.87
N HIS A 117 -10.67 12.50 -15.20
CA HIS A 117 -9.43 12.34 -15.98
C HIS A 117 -8.18 12.67 -15.17
N ARG A 118 -8.34 13.36 -14.05
CA ARG A 118 -7.27 13.83 -13.17
C ARG A 118 -7.73 13.73 -11.71
N VAL A 119 -6.79 13.71 -10.80
CA VAL A 119 -7.06 13.72 -9.35
C VAL A 119 -7.93 14.92 -8.93
N THR A 120 -7.75 16.07 -9.59
CA THR A 120 -8.52 17.29 -9.31
C THR A 120 -9.96 17.28 -9.82
N ASP A 121 -10.35 16.29 -10.61
CA ASP A 121 -11.72 16.11 -11.06
C ASP A 121 -12.54 15.35 -9.99
N ILE A 122 -11.87 14.65 -9.06
CA ILE A 122 -12.52 14.07 -7.89
C ILE A 122 -13.00 15.21 -6.98
N PRO A 123 -14.27 15.21 -6.52
CA PRO A 123 -14.75 16.26 -5.62
C PRO A 123 -13.85 16.41 -4.38
N ALA A 124 -13.48 17.64 -4.05
CA ALA A 124 -12.54 17.93 -2.93
C ALA A 124 -13.04 17.38 -1.58
N GLU A 125 -14.35 17.36 -1.37
CA GLU A 125 -14.99 16.76 -0.19
C GLU A 125 -14.81 15.23 -0.15
N THR A 126 -14.85 14.56 -1.30
CA THR A 126 -14.58 13.12 -1.41
C THR A 126 -13.12 12.82 -1.07
N CYS A 127 -12.18 13.60 -1.64
CA CYS A 127 -10.78 13.54 -1.29
C CYS A 127 -10.55 13.75 0.21
N ALA A 128 -11.17 14.77 0.78
CA ALA A 128 -11.04 15.10 2.20
C ALA A 128 -11.63 14.01 3.11
N ARG A 129 -12.75 13.41 2.72
CA ARG A 129 -13.38 12.30 3.46
C ARG A 129 -12.45 11.10 3.52
N ILE A 130 -11.99 10.62 2.36
CA ILE A 130 -11.10 9.46 2.25
C ILE A 130 -9.83 9.68 3.06
N LEU A 131 -9.15 10.82 2.88
CA LEU A 131 -7.91 11.11 3.58
C LEU A 131 -8.10 11.22 5.09
N LYS A 132 -9.18 11.85 5.58
CA LYS A 132 -9.48 11.96 7.01
C LYS A 132 -9.76 10.61 7.65
N ASP A 133 -10.40 9.69 6.93
CA ASP A 133 -10.66 8.33 7.40
C ASP A 133 -9.35 7.51 7.56
N LEU A 134 -8.25 7.95 6.97
CA LEU A 134 -6.94 7.30 6.98
C LEU A 134 -5.91 8.00 7.88
N ILE A 135 -6.26 9.09 8.55
CA ILE A 135 -5.37 9.84 9.43
C ILE A 135 -5.75 9.62 10.90
N ILE A 136 -4.84 9.03 11.66
CA ILE A 136 -4.92 8.90 13.12
C ILE A 136 -4.11 10.03 13.76
N THR A 137 -4.65 10.71 14.77
CA THR A 137 -4.04 11.90 15.43
C THR A 137 -3.01 11.55 16.50
N LYS A 138 -2.35 10.41 16.35
CA LYS A 138 -1.23 9.97 17.20
C LYS A 138 -0.26 9.14 16.37
N ARG A 139 0.97 9.04 16.85
CA ARG A 139 1.93 8.08 16.32
C ARG A 139 1.51 6.67 16.73
N LEU A 140 1.45 5.76 15.78
CA LEU A 140 1.15 4.35 15.99
C LEU A 140 2.10 3.51 15.13
N MET A 141 2.94 2.73 15.77
CA MET A 141 3.88 1.83 15.11
C MET A 141 3.27 0.44 14.95
N LEU A 142 3.77 -0.35 14.00
CA LEU A 142 3.34 -1.73 13.77
C LEU A 142 3.32 -2.56 15.07
N GLU A 143 4.36 -2.41 15.89
CA GLU A 143 4.57 -3.17 17.12
C GLU A 143 3.58 -2.83 18.24
N GLU A 144 2.88 -1.70 18.10
CA GLU A 144 1.86 -1.24 19.05
C GLU A 144 0.46 -1.76 18.69
N VAL A 145 0.31 -2.38 17.52
CA VAL A 145 -0.97 -2.90 17.05
C VAL A 145 -1.11 -4.37 17.49
N PRO A 146 -2.16 -4.72 18.24
CA PRO A 146 -2.37 -6.09 18.67
C PRO A 146 -2.62 -7.05 17.51
N GLU A 147 -2.26 -8.31 17.71
CA GLU A 147 -2.68 -9.40 16.82
C GLU A 147 -4.20 -9.52 16.82
N GLY A 148 -4.74 -9.89 15.67
CA GLY A 148 -6.17 -10.07 15.51
C GLY A 148 -6.52 -10.71 14.18
N TYR A 149 -7.81 -10.87 13.98
CA TYR A 149 -8.38 -11.36 12.74
C TYR A 149 -9.74 -10.72 12.50
N ARG A 150 -10.16 -10.74 11.27
CA ARG A 150 -11.50 -10.33 10.92
C ARG A 150 -12.48 -11.51 11.09
N THR A 151 -13.62 -11.25 11.70
CA THR A 151 -14.69 -12.25 11.80
C THR A 151 -15.51 -12.30 10.51
N GLN A 152 -16.20 -13.42 10.27
CA GLN A 152 -17.08 -13.58 9.09
C GLN A 152 -18.32 -12.67 9.14
N GLU A 153 -18.70 -12.19 10.33
CA GLU A 153 -19.88 -11.34 10.55
C GLU A 153 -19.55 -9.84 10.41
N GLY A 154 -18.34 -9.50 9.96
CA GLY A 154 -17.86 -8.13 9.91
C GLY A 154 -16.90 -7.84 11.05
N LEU A 155 -16.72 -6.56 11.35
CA LEU A 155 -15.64 -6.11 12.17
C LEU A 155 -15.94 -6.25 13.66
N THR A 156 -14.99 -6.89 14.35
CA THR A 156 -14.61 -6.61 15.71
C THR A 156 -15.61 -6.74 16.81
N ASN A 157 -15.43 -7.78 17.50
CA ASN A 157 -15.69 -7.81 18.91
C ASN A 157 -14.35 -7.96 19.65
N GLU A 158 -14.36 -7.89 20.96
CA GLU A 158 -13.20 -8.12 21.81
C GLU A 158 -12.54 -9.50 21.60
N GLU A 159 -13.26 -10.45 20.98
CA GLU A 159 -12.80 -11.82 20.72
C GLU A 159 -11.89 -11.92 19.48
N SER A 160 -12.02 -10.99 18.51
CA SER A 160 -11.22 -11.04 17.28
C SER A 160 -9.80 -10.48 17.45
N GLY A 161 -9.49 -9.87 18.58
CA GLY A 161 -8.24 -9.13 18.76
C GLY A 161 -8.23 -7.84 17.94
N GLY A 162 -7.04 -7.31 17.65
CA GLY A 162 -6.91 -6.02 16.99
C GLY A 162 -7.38 -4.85 17.84
N MET A 163 -7.60 -3.69 17.21
CA MET A 163 -8.08 -2.50 17.91
C MET A 163 -8.87 -1.57 16.99
N VAL A 164 -9.84 -0.88 17.57
CA VAL A 164 -10.55 0.22 16.91
C VAL A 164 -9.88 1.54 17.27
N VAL A 165 -9.53 2.32 16.26
CA VAL A 165 -8.86 3.60 16.46
C VAL A 165 -9.63 4.71 15.77
N PRO A 166 -9.92 5.83 16.49
CA PRO A 166 -10.54 7.00 15.87
C PRO A 166 -9.55 7.67 14.89
N THR A 167 -10.07 8.07 13.75
CA THR A 167 -9.37 8.88 12.76
C THR A 167 -9.90 10.31 12.77
N LEU A 168 -9.45 11.17 11.86
CA LEU A 168 -10.05 12.49 11.66
C LEU A 168 -11.46 12.41 11.04
N GLY A 169 -11.81 11.28 10.44
CA GLY A 169 -13.13 10.98 9.91
C GLY A 169 -13.83 9.91 10.75
N ARG A 170 -13.93 8.70 10.20
CA ARG A 170 -14.52 7.53 10.86
C ARG A 170 -13.45 6.74 11.63
N SER A 171 -13.86 5.75 12.44
CA SER A 171 -12.92 4.84 13.08
C SER A 171 -12.45 3.75 12.14
N LEU A 172 -11.19 3.37 12.26
CA LEU A 172 -10.62 2.19 11.61
C LEU A 172 -10.49 1.05 12.61
N PHE A 173 -10.70 -0.17 12.14
CA PHE A 173 -10.24 -1.37 12.78
C PHE A 173 -8.86 -1.73 12.22
N ILE A 174 -7.90 -1.98 13.10
CA ILE A 174 -6.52 -2.29 12.75
C ILE A 174 -6.08 -3.53 13.53
N TRP A 175 -5.36 -4.42 12.85
CA TRP A 175 -4.79 -5.61 13.49
C TRP A 175 -3.51 -6.04 12.81
N THR A 176 -2.72 -6.84 13.51
CA THR A 176 -1.55 -7.49 12.94
C THR A 176 -1.77 -8.99 12.83
N TYR A 177 -1.06 -9.59 11.88
CA TYR A 177 -1.08 -11.01 11.62
C TYR A 177 0.31 -11.50 11.27
N TRP A 178 0.69 -12.63 11.87
CA TRP A 178 1.94 -13.32 11.53
C TRP A 178 1.65 -14.49 10.60
N GLU A 179 2.35 -14.54 9.48
CA GLU A 179 2.29 -15.69 8.58
C GLU A 179 3.11 -16.85 9.15
N ASP A 180 2.64 -18.07 8.87
CA ASP A 180 3.42 -19.26 9.07
C ASP A 180 4.34 -19.49 7.87
N TYR A 181 5.54 -19.97 8.09
CA TYR A 181 6.48 -20.26 7.01
C TYR A 181 7.14 -21.63 7.20
N GLY A 182 7.12 -22.46 6.14
CA GLY A 182 7.76 -23.77 6.15
C GLY A 182 7.22 -24.73 7.22
N GLY A 183 5.98 -24.57 7.67
CA GLY A 183 5.37 -25.38 8.73
C GLY A 183 5.76 -24.92 10.15
N VAL A 184 6.43 -23.77 10.27
CA VAL A 184 6.75 -23.15 11.56
C VAL A 184 5.79 -21.98 11.79
N GLU A 185 5.06 -22.03 12.90
CA GLU A 185 4.11 -21.01 13.31
C GLU A 185 4.80 -19.66 13.50
N LYS A 186 4.20 -18.59 12.96
CA LYS A 186 4.68 -17.19 13.07
C LYS A 186 6.12 -16.95 12.57
N ALA A 187 6.65 -17.79 11.70
CA ALA A 187 7.98 -17.64 11.14
C ALA A 187 8.02 -16.81 9.84
N GLY A 188 6.86 -16.40 9.33
CA GLY A 188 6.71 -15.59 8.12
C GLY A 188 6.62 -14.10 8.40
N ALA A 189 6.01 -13.36 7.48
CA ALA A 189 5.88 -11.92 7.56
C ALA A 189 4.93 -11.47 8.67
N HIS A 190 5.32 -10.43 9.41
CA HIS A 190 4.43 -9.70 10.31
C HIS A 190 3.69 -8.63 9.50
N GLN A 191 2.41 -8.81 9.29
CA GLN A 191 1.57 -7.97 8.44
C GLN A 191 0.70 -7.04 9.27
N LEU A 192 0.44 -5.84 8.76
CA LEU A 192 -0.52 -4.89 9.28
C LEU A 192 -1.72 -4.81 8.33
N TRP A 193 -2.91 -4.85 8.89
CA TRP A 193 -4.17 -4.79 8.18
C TRP A 193 -5.07 -3.71 8.75
N ILE A 194 -5.87 -3.12 7.89
CA ILE A 194 -6.90 -2.15 8.28
C ILE A 194 -8.24 -2.52 7.67
N ALA A 195 -9.32 -2.09 8.30
CA ALA A 195 -10.66 -2.16 7.75
C ALA A 195 -11.49 -0.97 8.19
N ASN A 196 -12.39 -0.54 7.31
CA ASN A 196 -13.34 0.52 7.62
C ASN A 196 -14.55 -0.06 8.38
N GLN A 197 -14.94 0.55 9.47
CA GLN A 197 -16.09 0.10 10.27
C GLN A 197 -17.46 0.42 9.65
N GLY A 198 -17.53 1.13 8.55
CA GLY A 198 -18.80 1.54 7.95
C GLY A 198 -19.28 0.66 6.79
N ASN A 199 -18.38 0.06 6.04
CA ASN A 199 -18.67 -0.65 4.80
C ASN A 199 -18.34 -2.16 4.89
N GLY A 200 -18.71 -2.78 5.95
CA GLY A 200 -18.91 -4.24 6.24
C GLY A 200 -17.89 -5.06 5.52
N ASN A 201 -17.06 -5.33 4.96
CA ASN A 201 -16.36 -6.52 4.47
C ASN A 201 -15.05 -6.32 3.69
N THR A 202 -14.53 -5.12 3.63
CA THR A 202 -13.29 -4.88 2.92
C THR A 202 -12.16 -4.59 3.90
N ASP A 203 -11.15 -5.44 3.89
CA ASP A 203 -9.90 -5.31 4.62
C ASP A 203 -8.76 -5.07 3.63
N TRP A 204 -7.81 -4.23 4.03
CA TRP A 204 -6.68 -3.86 3.19
C TRP A 204 -5.37 -4.11 3.93
N ARG A 205 -4.46 -4.74 3.20
CA ARG A 205 -3.12 -4.97 3.70
C ARG A 205 -2.27 -3.70 3.56
N VAL A 206 -1.48 -3.43 4.56
CA VAL A 206 -0.41 -2.44 4.50
C VAL A 206 0.81 -3.05 3.80
N ALA A 207 1.26 -2.42 2.73
CA ALA A 207 2.40 -2.89 1.92
C ALA A 207 3.75 -2.52 2.56
N SER A 208 3.83 -1.33 3.17
CA SER A 208 5.04 -0.86 3.88
C SER A 208 4.65 -0.18 5.18
N THR A 209 5.27 -0.58 6.27
CA THR A 209 4.98 -0.09 7.61
C THR A 209 6.12 0.75 8.18
N ASN A 210 5.82 1.55 9.21
CA ASN A 210 6.83 2.24 10.02
C ASN A 210 7.76 3.20 9.25
N ILE A 211 7.26 3.87 8.22
CA ILE A 211 7.97 4.95 7.56
C ILE A 211 7.87 6.18 8.46
N GLN A 212 8.94 6.46 9.19
CA GLN A 212 8.96 7.45 10.27
C GLN A 212 9.44 8.80 9.75
N THR A 213 8.66 9.84 10.05
CA THR A 213 8.96 11.24 9.74
C THR A 213 8.98 12.09 11.04
N ASN A 214 9.36 13.35 10.93
CA ASN A 214 9.43 14.24 12.12
C ASN A 214 8.06 14.47 12.77
N ASN A 215 6.99 14.46 11.99
CA ASN A 215 5.61 14.72 12.44
C ASN A 215 4.69 13.48 12.39
N GLY A 216 5.25 12.29 12.26
CA GLY A 216 4.43 11.08 12.31
C GLY A 216 5.03 9.85 11.67
N VAL A 217 4.15 8.90 11.35
CA VAL A 217 4.49 7.65 10.65
C VAL A 217 3.56 7.43 9.48
N VAL A 218 4.09 6.93 8.36
CA VAL A 218 3.31 6.49 7.20
C VAL A 218 3.31 4.96 7.17
N HIS A 219 2.13 4.42 6.93
CA HIS A 219 1.90 3.03 6.59
C HIS A 219 1.31 3.01 5.18
N ALA A 220 2.12 2.69 4.18
CA ALA A 220 1.67 2.68 2.79
C ALA A 220 0.75 1.49 2.53
N LEU A 221 -0.45 1.75 2.05
CA LEU A 221 -1.42 0.72 1.68
C LEU A 221 -1.01 0.03 0.37
N GLY A 222 -1.46 -1.21 0.21
CA GLY A 222 -1.31 -1.92 -1.05
C GLY A 222 -2.08 -1.20 -2.18
N TYR A 223 -1.60 -1.37 -3.40
CA TYR A 223 -2.24 -0.77 -4.58
C TYR A 223 -3.57 -1.45 -4.98
N ASP A 224 -3.88 -2.57 -4.37
CA ASP A 224 -5.14 -3.33 -4.49
C ASP A 224 -6.29 -2.71 -3.67
N LEU A 225 -6.04 -1.63 -2.96
CA LEU A 225 -7.04 -0.88 -2.23
C LEU A 225 -8.08 -0.28 -3.20
N GLN A 226 -9.33 -0.73 -3.06
CA GLN A 226 -10.46 -0.18 -3.80
C GLN A 226 -11.06 1.00 -3.03
N LEU A 227 -10.63 2.22 -3.34
CA LEU A 227 -11.09 3.45 -2.69
C LEU A 227 -12.58 3.72 -2.90
N ILE A 228 -13.19 3.18 -3.94
CA ILE A 228 -14.62 3.29 -4.22
C ILE A 228 -15.46 2.63 -3.12
N ASN A 229 -14.91 1.62 -2.47
CA ASN A 229 -15.54 0.90 -1.37
C ASN A 229 -15.14 1.44 0.01
N PHE A 230 -14.35 2.52 0.04
CA PHE A 230 -13.83 3.12 1.28
C PHE A 230 -14.74 4.26 1.84
#